data_ad285057ee342a7368fff6004382a596
#
_entry.id   ad285057ee342a7368fff6004382a596
#
_cell.length_a   1.000
_cell.length_b   1.000
_cell.length_c   1.000
_cell.angle_alpha   90.00
_cell.angle_beta   90.00
_cell.angle_gamma   90.00
#
_symmetry.space_group_name_H-M   'P 1'
#
loop_
_entity.id
_entity.type
_entity.pdbx_description
1 polymer ?
#
loop_
_entity_poly.entity_id
_entity_poly.type
_entity_poly.pdbx_seq_one_letter_code
_entity_poly.pdbx_strand_id
1 'polypeptide(L)'
;PWVWLHITMWGDSVFQYSLIIMIRNEISIGGVEEGVPLGLNRGRSIMVDILVVYKKNFEAVHDESLNQISSVLDKISQQRGLRVDIRARERVRRADFIGRDLVIVLGGDGTLTSISHNIDANTPVMGVNSHPRDDDEDGSFGFYMDSSIHTFAEDIQSALDGKAIVNDLPRLQAIIDTTSGNRFTTDPAMNDLLIANTHQYAPSRYHLRRGEDKLVQHSSGLIFSTWLGKGAWLSHAANEQEYNQISDSIESDETDSHYFMLARDIPHSQRKASPWASLAWTSETTTLTSDMHRGMIVPDGWDEVHFNRGATITVNLEAPRIRLLTFRQSMIQRLNSYQS
;
A
#
# COMPACT_ATOMS: atom_id res chain seq x y z
N PRO A 1 -3.38 -34.22 7.06
CA PRO A 1 -2.33 -35.24 7.13
C PRO A 1 -1.01 -34.65 6.67
N TRP A 2 0.05 -34.94 7.42
CA TRP A 2 1.41 -34.49 7.12
C TRP A 2 2.04 -35.41 6.09
N VAL A 3 2.67 -34.81 5.09
CA VAL A 3 3.44 -35.60 4.08
C VAL A 3 4.92 -35.23 4.25
N TRP A 4 5.75 -36.25 4.38
CA TRP A 4 7.19 -36.12 4.45
C TRP A 4 7.78 -36.24 3.04
N LEU A 5 8.49 -35.22 2.60
CA LEU A 5 9.27 -35.28 1.36
C LEU A 5 10.75 -35.29 1.72
N HIS A 6 11.42 -36.37 1.35
CA HIS A 6 12.86 -36.49 1.50
C HIS A 6 13.53 -36.27 0.14
N ILE A 7 14.29 -35.21 0.01
CA ILE A 7 15.05 -34.91 -1.21
C ILE A 7 16.53 -35.07 -0.91
N THR A 8 17.16 -36.02 -1.65
CA THR A 8 18.60 -36.22 -1.60
C THR A 8 19.21 -35.52 -2.82
N MET A 9 20.08 -34.56 -2.61
CA MET A 9 20.82 -33.89 -3.69
C MET A 9 22.27 -34.31 -3.67
N TRP A 10 22.81 -34.65 -4.83
CA TRP A 10 24.22 -34.98 -5.04
C TRP A 10 24.90 -33.73 -5.62
N GLY A 11 25.92 -33.21 -4.95
CA GLY A 11 26.78 -32.15 -5.47
C GLY A 11 28.16 -32.70 -5.78
N ASP A 12 28.90 -32.05 -6.67
CA ASP A 12 30.21 -32.46 -7.21
C ASP A 12 31.37 -32.51 -6.22
N SER A 13 31.13 -32.34 -4.93
CA SER A 13 32.13 -32.53 -3.87
C SER A 13 31.49 -33.16 -2.63
N VAL A 14 31.95 -34.36 -2.34
CA VAL A 14 31.82 -35.29 -1.19
C VAL A 14 30.99 -34.85 0.07
N PHE A 15 29.96 -34.01 -0.05
CA PHE A 15 29.06 -33.67 1.07
C PHE A 15 27.61 -34.01 0.69
N GLN A 16 27.01 -34.89 1.50
CA GLN A 16 25.60 -35.24 1.41
C GLN A 16 24.79 -34.29 2.27
N TYR A 17 23.86 -33.53 1.67
CA TYR A 17 22.92 -32.69 2.40
C TYR A 17 21.52 -33.32 2.36
N SER A 18 20.93 -33.53 3.53
CA SER A 18 19.52 -33.94 3.64
C SER A 18 18.68 -32.74 4.08
N LEU A 19 17.75 -32.32 3.24
CA LEU A 19 16.78 -31.31 3.57
C LEU A 19 15.43 -31.98 3.85
N ILE A 20 14.93 -31.87 5.06
CA ILE A 20 13.61 -32.34 5.43
C ILE A 20 12.67 -31.12 5.41
N ILE A 21 11.74 -31.12 4.44
CA ILE A 21 10.72 -30.05 4.32
C ILE A 21 9.40 -30.62 4.85
N MET A 22 8.80 -29.93 5.81
CA MET A 22 7.48 -30.23 6.30
C MET A 22 6.47 -29.38 5.54
N ILE A 23 5.65 -30.00 4.70
CA ILE A 23 4.58 -29.32 3.95
C ILE A 23 3.24 -29.66 4.62
N ARG A 24 2.53 -28.64 5.04
CA ARG A 24 1.14 -28.76 5.49
C ARG A 24 0.23 -28.56 4.29
N ASN A 25 -0.49 -29.59 3.91
CA ASN A 25 -1.57 -29.44 2.92
C ASN A 25 -2.80 -28.85 3.63
N GLU A 26 -3.01 -27.57 3.50
CA GLU A 26 -4.29 -26.93 3.83
C GLU A 26 -5.17 -26.93 2.59
N ILE A 27 -6.22 -27.75 2.64
CA ILE A 27 -7.33 -27.65 1.70
C ILE A 27 -8.15 -26.45 2.19
N SER A 28 -8.03 -25.34 1.48
CA SER A 28 -8.85 -24.15 1.72
C SER A 28 -10.27 -24.47 1.29
N ILE A 29 -11.15 -24.70 2.27
CA ILE A 29 -12.59 -24.53 2.10
C ILE A 29 -12.85 -23.09 2.57
N GLY A 30 -13.38 -22.24 1.68
CA GLY A 30 -13.64 -20.83 1.97
C GLY A 30 -14.47 -20.64 3.25
N GLY A 31 -13.78 -20.30 4.32
CA GLY A 31 -14.31 -19.89 5.60
C GLY A 31 -13.59 -18.62 6.01
N VAL A 32 -14.34 -17.65 6.49
CA VAL A 32 -13.82 -16.45 7.14
C VAL A 32 -12.78 -16.88 8.16
N GLU A 33 -11.48 -16.59 7.95
CA GLU A 33 -10.47 -16.81 8.97
C GLU A 33 -10.79 -15.89 10.16
N GLU A 34 -11.22 -16.49 11.27
CA GLU A 34 -11.19 -15.76 12.55
C GLU A 34 -9.74 -15.40 12.84
N GLY A 35 -9.46 -14.09 12.90
CA GLY A 35 -8.13 -13.55 13.14
C GLY A 35 -7.52 -14.13 14.42
N VAL A 36 -6.30 -14.62 14.34
CA VAL A 36 -5.55 -15.09 15.51
C VAL A 36 -5.24 -13.89 16.39
N PRO A 37 -5.59 -13.92 17.69
CA PRO A 37 -5.29 -12.80 18.60
C PRO A 37 -3.81 -12.45 18.59
N LEU A 38 -3.49 -11.17 18.51
CA LEU A 38 -2.12 -10.68 18.62
C LEU A 38 -1.53 -11.11 19.98
N GLY A 39 -0.43 -11.88 19.96
CA GLY A 39 0.28 -12.32 21.17
C GLY A 39 -0.11 -13.69 21.75
N LEU A 40 -1.05 -14.47 21.16
CA LEU A 40 -1.50 -15.75 21.75
C LEU A 40 -0.81 -17.02 21.22
N ASN A 41 0.22 -16.90 20.41
CA ASN A 41 0.80 -18.09 19.77
C ASN A 41 2.13 -18.53 20.36
N ARG A 42 2.24 -18.79 21.67
CA ARG A 42 3.40 -19.56 22.25
C ARG A 42 3.39 -19.61 23.78
N GLY A 43 2.40 -20.05 24.50
CA GLY A 43 2.57 -20.55 25.88
C GLY A 43 3.42 -19.75 26.91
N ARG A 44 3.81 -18.50 26.55
CA ARG A 44 4.44 -17.48 27.40
C ARG A 44 3.55 -16.24 27.33
N SER A 45 3.42 -15.53 28.43
CA SER A 45 2.90 -14.15 28.45
C SER A 45 3.81 -13.30 27.56
N ILE A 46 3.46 -13.19 26.27
CA ILE A 46 4.25 -12.44 25.29
C ILE A 46 3.80 -10.99 25.42
N MET A 47 4.75 -10.12 25.71
CA MET A 47 4.57 -8.68 25.68
C MET A 47 4.29 -8.27 24.23
N VAL A 48 3.13 -7.68 23.94
CA VAL A 48 2.78 -7.18 22.63
C VAL A 48 3.54 -5.89 22.36
N ASP A 49 4.29 -5.84 21.28
CA ASP A 49 5.16 -4.71 20.91
C ASP A 49 4.45 -3.80 19.90
N ILE A 50 4.08 -2.60 20.33
CA ILE A 50 3.30 -1.63 19.56
C ILE A 50 4.18 -0.43 19.22
N LEU A 51 4.17 -0.04 17.93
CA LEU A 51 4.71 1.23 17.48
C LEU A 51 3.56 2.19 17.17
N VAL A 52 3.52 3.34 17.82
CA VAL A 52 2.63 4.45 17.48
C VAL A 52 3.39 5.47 16.66
N VAL A 53 2.94 5.71 15.43
CA VAL A 53 3.48 6.76 14.55
C VAL A 53 2.43 7.87 14.44
N TYR A 54 2.80 9.09 14.82
CA TYR A 54 1.89 10.21 14.80
C TYR A 54 2.36 11.35 13.89
N LYS A 55 1.41 12.06 13.29
CA LYS A 55 1.66 13.31 12.56
C LYS A 55 2.00 14.39 13.58
N LYS A 56 3.26 14.89 13.54
CA LYS A 56 3.63 16.08 14.29
C LYS A 56 3.24 17.31 13.48
N ASN A 57 2.28 18.06 13.97
CA ASN A 57 1.86 19.32 13.36
C ASN A 57 1.84 20.42 14.42
N PHE A 58 1.77 21.69 13.98
CA PHE A 58 1.62 22.85 14.86
C PHE A 58 0.19 23.00 15.43
N GLU A 59 -0.74 22.15 14.99
CA GLU A 59 -2.12 22.14 15.44
C GLU A 59 -2.27 21.37 16.76
N ALA A 60 -2.84 22.01 17.76
CA ALA A 60 -3.05 21.44 19.10
C ALA A 60 -3.90 20.15 19.10
N VAL A 61 -4.80 20.00 18.12
CA VAL A 61 -5.69 18.83 17.99
C VAL A 61 -4.94 17.51 17.87
N HIS A 62 -3.79 17.48 17.21
CA HIS A 62 -2.99 16.27 17.07
C HIS A 62 -2.27 15.87 18.37
N ASP A 63 -1.83 16.88 19.17
CA ASP A 63 -1.21 16.64 20.46
C ASP A 63 -2.26 16.16 21.49
N GLU A 64 -3.46 16.69 21.44
CA GLU A 64 -4.58 16.24 22.28
C GLU A 64 -4.97 14.80 21.94
N SER A 65 -5.12 14.48 20.66
CA SER A 65 -5.40 13.12 20.18
C SER A 65 -4.32 12.13 20.63
N LEU A 66 -3.04 12.51 20.56
CA LEU A 66 -1.93 11.68 21.04
C LEU A 66 -2.01 11.43 22.55
N ASN A 67 -2.34 12.43 23.35
CA ASN A 67 -2.49 12.30 24.79
C ASN A 67 -3.64 11.36 25.16
N GLN A 68 -4.77 11.45 24.43
CA GLN A 68 -5.94 10.60 24.64
C GLN A 68 -5.62 9.13 24.36
N ILE A 69 -5.05 8.80 23.19
CA ILE A 69 -4.72 7.42 22.85
C ILE A 69 -3.62 6.86 23.77
N SER A 70 -2.63 7.67 24.16
CA SER A 70 -1.58 7.26 25.10
C SER A 70 -2.18 6.88 26.46
N SER A 71 -3.12 7.66 26.99
CA SER A 71 -3.82 7.32 28.22
C SER A 71 -4.59 5.99 28.14
N VAL A 72 -5.19 5.67 26.99
CA VAL A 72 -5.85 4.39 26.76
C VAL A 72 -4.82 3.24 26.75
N LEU A 73 -3.73 3.40 25.99
CA LEU A 73 -2.66 2.40 25.91
C LEU A 73 -2.01 2.13 27.26
N ASP A 74 -1.79 3.17 28.09
CA ASP A 74 -1.25 3.03 29.44
C ASP A 74 -2.19 2.21 30.35
N LYS A 75 -3.50 2.43 30.27
CA LYS A 75 -4.50 1.63 31.00
C LYS A 75 -4.49 0.16 30.58
N ILE A 76 -4.39 -0.10 29.28
CA ILE A 76 -4.34 -1.46 28.74
C ILE A 76 -3.02 -2.13 29.15
N SER A 77 -1.89 -1.41 29.13
CA SER A 77 -0.58 -1.94 29.50
C SER A 77 -0.52 -2.41 30.96
N GLN A 78 -1.31 -1.81 31.84
CA GLN A 78 -1.44 -2.25 33.24
C GLN A 78 -2.20 -3.59 33.39
N GLN A 79 -3.04 -3.92 32.42
CA GLN A 79 -3.87 -5.14 32.42
C GLN A 79 -3.27 -6.27 31.57
N ARG A 80 -2.60 -5.91 30.48
CA ARG A 80 -1.92 -6.82 29.55
C ARG A 80 -0.48 -6.34 29.36
N GLY A 81 0.45 -7.23 29.15
CA GLY A 81 1.84 -6.87 28.86
C GLY A 81 1.95 -6.18 27.51
N LEU A 82 1.94 -4.84 27.48
CA LEU A 82 2.21 -4.05 26.28
C LEU A 82 3.54 -3.32 26.42
N ARG A 83 4.28 -3.29 25.35
CA ARG A 83 5.39 -2.35 25.13
C ARG A 83 4.97 -1.37 24.04
N VAL A 84 4.97 -0.08 24.34
CA VAL A 84 4.54 0.97 23.42
C VAL A 84 5.68 1.94 23.16
N ASP A 85 6.11 2.02 21.90
CA ASP A 85 7.05 3.03 21.42
C ASP A 85 6.26 4.09 20.63
N ILE A 86 6.47 5.37 20.93
CA ILE A 86 5.81 6.50 20.24
C ILE A 86 6.86 7.28 19.47
N ARG A 87 6.60 7.49 18.16
CA ARG A 87 7.50 8.21 17.25
C ARG A 87 6.74 9.20 16.39
N ALA A 88 7.30 10.39 16.22
CA ALA A 88 6.82 11.32 15.20
C ALA A 88 7.15 10.78 13.80
N ARG A 89 6.24 10.92 12.85
CA ARG A 89 6.36 10.46 11.46
C ARG A 89 7.70 10.88 10.83
N GLU A 90 8.14 12.11 11.08
CA GLU A 90 9.37 12.69 10.52
C GLU A 90 10.65 12.09 11.12
N ARG A 91 10.54 11.30 12.19
CA ARG A 91 11.66 10.68 12.90
C ARG A 91 11.67 9.17 12.80
N VAL A 92 10.57 8.56 12.36
CA VAL A 92 10.47 7.12 12.23
C VAL A 92 11.34 6.64 11.06
N ARG A 93 11.99 5.49 11.23
CA ARG A 93 12.83 4.85 10.21
C ARG A 93 12.39 3.41 10.04
N ARG A 94 12.75 2.80 8.91
CA ARG A 94 12.42 1.40 8.62
C ARG A 94 12.76 0.43 9.77
N ALA A 95 13.88 0.67 10.47
CA ALA A 95 14.28 -0.15 11.61
C ALA A 95 13.29 -0.11 12.79
N ASP A 96 12.50 0.97 12.93
CA ASP A 96 11.52 1.09 14.02
C ASP A 96 10.30 0.18 13.82
N PHE A 97 10.04 -0.26 12.59
CA PHE A 97 8.90 -1.12 12.24
C PHE A 97 9.20 -2.62 12.40
N ILE A 98 10.50 -3.00 12.43
CA ILE A 98 10.91 -4.40 12.45
C ILE A 98 10.50 -5.07 13.76
N GLY A 99 9.79 -6.20 13.64
CA GLY A 99 9.42 -7.04 14.77
C GLY A 99 8.30 -6.49 15.64
N ARG A 100 7.54 -5.52 15.14
CA ARG A 100 6.34 -5.02 15.83
C ARG A 100 5.15 -5.97 15.62
N ASP A 101 4.37 -6.15 16.67
CA ASP A 101 3.13 -6.92 16.61
C ASP A 101 1.97 -6.08 16.06
N LEU A 102 2.03 -4.74 16.22
CA LEU A 102 1.05 -3.79 15.71
C LEU A 102 1.70 -2.43 15.47
N VAL A 103 1.36 -1.80 14.35
CA VAL A 103 1.66 -0.39 14.08
C VAL A 103 0.36 0.41 14.14
N ILE A 104 0.31 1.44 14.98
CA ILE A 104 -0.79 2.39 15.07
C ILE A 104 -0.36 3.68 14.40
N VAL A 105 -1.13 4.14 13.41
CA VAL A 105 -0.89 5.40 12.69
C VAL A 105 -1.92 6.42 13.12
N LEU A 106 -1.50 7.42 13.87
CA LEU A 106 -2.33 8.53 14.33
C LEU A 106 -2.17 9.74 13.40
N GLY A 107 -3.20 10.05 12.64
CA GLY A 107 -3.18 11.13 11.65
C GLY A 107 -4.32 11.00 10.64
N GLY A 108 -4.11 11.48 9.43
CA GLY A 108 -4.97 11.25 8.26
C GLY A 108 -4.33 10.27 7.28
N ASP A 109 -5.00 10.03 6.14
CA ASP A 109 -4.58 9.10 5.08
C ASP A 109 -3.14 9.36 4.61
N GLY A 110 -2.75 10.63 4.42
CA GLY A 110 -1.39 11.01 4.04
C GLY A 110 -0.32 10.66 5.08
N THR A 111 -0.69 10.44 6.35
CA THR A 111 0.25 9.95 7.36
C THR A 111 0.57 8.49 7.14
N LEU A 112 -0.45 7.67 6.84
CA LEU A 112 -0.25 6.26 6.54
C LEU A 112 0.53 6.06 5.24
N THR A 113 0.13 6.70 4.15
CA THR A 113 0.79 6.54 2.84
C THR A 113 2.28 6.91 2.92
N SER A 114 2.61 7.98 3.67
CA SER A 114 4.00 8.45 3.83
C SER A 114 4.93 7.48 4.57
N ILE A 115 4.41 6.52 5.34
CA ILE A 115 5.21 5.55 6.09
C ILE A 115 4.99 4.10 5.65
N SER A 116 3.98 3.85 4.83
CA SER A 116 3.56 2.50 4.42
C SER A 116 4.69 1.67 3.81
N HIS A 117 5.59 2.32 3.06
CA HIS A 117 6.75 1.69 2.43
C HIS A 117 7.75 1.08 3.43
N ASN A 118 7.74 1.52 4.69
CA ASN A 118 8.60 0.99 5.76
C ASN A 118 8.00 -0.24 6.46
N ILE A 119 6.71 -0.53 6.23
CA ILE A 119 5.97 -1.59 6.93
C ILE A 119 6.05 -2.88 6.11
N ASP A 120 6.40 -3.98 6.76
CA ASP A 120 6.42 -5.30 6.12
C ASP A 120 5.00 -5.90 6.01
N ALA A 121 4.87 -6.96 5.17
CA ALA A 121 3.58 -7.59 4.88
C ALA A 121 2.95 -8.32 6.09
N ASN A 122 3.73 -8.62 7.13
CA ASN A 122 3.26 -9.41 8.27
C ASN A 122 2.79 -8.54 9.43
N THR A 123 3.21 -7.27 9.46
CA THR A 123 2.88 -6.36 10.56
C THR A 123 1.51 -5.73 10.34
N PRO A 124 0.51 -6.01 11.21
CA PRO A 124 -0.79 -5.35 11.13
C PRO A 124 -0.67 -3.84 11.38
N VAL A 125 -1.50 -3.09 10.67
CA VAL A 125 -1.56 -1.63 10.78
C VAL A 125 -2.97 -1.20 11.16
N MET A 126 -3.09 -0.33 12.15
CA MET A 126 -4.33 0.29 12.58
C MET A 126 -4.27 1.80 12.31
N GLY A 127 -5.17 2.31 11.49
CA GLY A 127 -5.30 3.73 11.24
C GLY A 127 -6.25 4.40 12.24
N VAL A 128 -5.81 5.49 12.86
CA VAL A 128 -6.60 6.29 13.81
C VAL A 128 -6.66 7.72 13.30
N ASN A 129 -7.85 8.18 12.92
CA ASN A 129 -8.06 9.56 12.48
C ASN A 129 -7.94 10.51 13.66
N SER A 130 -6.91 11.35 13.66
CA SER A 130 -6.67 12.34 14.71
C SER A 130 -7.49 13.61 14.56
N HIS A 131 -8.03 13.86 13.37
CA HIS A 131 -8.83 15.03 13.03
C HIS A 131 -9.85 14.65 11.95
N PRO A 132 -10.96 13.98 12.34
CA PRO A 132 -12.00 13.56 11.40
C PRO A 132 -12.72 14.76 10.77
N ARG A 133 -13.10 14.63 9.51
CA ARG A 133 -13.90 15.66 8.80
C ARG A 133 -15.29 15.84 9.39
N ASP A 134 -15.84 14.83 10.03
CA ASP A 134 -17.13 14.90 10.73
C ASP A 134 -17.09 15.86 11.93
N ASP A 135 -15.90 16.05 12.52
CA ASP A 135 -15.70 16.98 13.65
C ASP A 135 -15.33 18.40 13.17
N ASP A 136 -14.69 18.50 11.99
CA ASP A 136 -14.20 19.76 11.42
C ASP A 136 -14.05 19.62 9.89
N GLU A 137 -14.60 20.57 9.11
CA GLU A 137 -14.57 20.56 7.65
C GLU A 137 -13.13 20.52 7.06
N ASP A 138 -12.14 21.05 7.80
CA ASP A 138 -10.72 20.98 7.44
C ASP A 138 -10.06 19.64 7.79
N GLY A 139 -10.80 18.73 8.42
CA GLY A 139 -10.34 17.41 8.84
C GLY A 139 -10.06 16.45 7.70
N SER A 140 -9.44 15.32 8.04
CA SER A 140 -9.15 14.24 7.10
C SER A 140 -10.39 13.40 6.82
N PHE A 141 -10.54 12.97 5.59
CA PHE A 141 -11.54 11.97 5.18
C PHE A 141 -11.38 10.65 5.94
N GLY A 142 -10.14 10.22 6.14
CA GLY A 142 -9.83 9.01 6.88
C GLY A 142 -10.22 7.73 6.15
N PHE A 143 -9.99 7.64 4.82
CA PHE A 143 -10.30 6.43 4.06
C PHE A 143 -9.63 5.19 4.62
N TYR A 144 -8.36 5.31 5.03
CA TYR A 144 -7.60 4.24 5.69
C TYR A 144 -7.77 4.23 7.22
N MET A 145 -8.38 5.27 7.79
CA MET A 145 -8.47 5.52 9.23
C MET A 145 -9.85 5.11 9.75
N ASP A 146 -10.09 3.79 9.97
CA ASP A 146 -11.39 3.31 10.43
C ASP A 146 -11.65 3.54 11.93
N SER A 147 -10.59 3.80 12.68
CA SER A 147 -10.68 4.24 14.08
C SER A 147 -10.55 5.75 14.20
N SER A 148 -11.12 6.31 15.26
CA SER A 148 -10.97 7.70 15.67
C SER A 148 -10.63 7.77 17.17
N ILE A 149 -10.32 8.96 17.68
CA ILE A 149 -10.09 9.15 19.12
C ILE A 149 -11.28 8.71 19.97
N HIS A 150 -12.50 8.81 19.43
CA HIS A 150 -13.74 8.42 20.15
C HIS A 150 -13.94 6.91 20.21
N THR A 151 -13.48 6.17 19.23
CA THR A 151 -13.68 4.71 19.15
C THR A 151 -12.42 3.92 19.49
N PHE A 152 -11.28 4.60 19.64
CA PHE A 152 -9.97 3.96 19.81
C PHE A 152 -9.91 2.93 20.93
N ALA A 153 -10.55 3.23 22.09
CA ALA A 153 -10.50 2.33 23.25
C ALA A 153 -11.15 0.96 22.98
N GLU A 154 -12.21 0.92 22.18
CA GLU A 154 -12.89 -0.31 21.77
C GLU A 154 -12.13 -0.99 20.62
N ASP A 155 -11.71 -0.21 19.64
CA ASP A 155 -11.05 -0.70 18.44
C ASP A 155 -9.70 -1.35 18.75
N ILE A 156 -8.90 -0.76 19.65
CA ILE A 156 -7.61 -1.36 20.06
C ILE A 156 -7.82 -2.68 20.81
N GLN A 157 -8.86 -2.81 21.63
CA GLN A 157 -9.20 -4.09 22.26
C GLN A 157 -9.56 -5.14 21.20
N SER A 158 -10.38 -4.76 20.22
CA SER A 158 -10.74 -5.64 19.10
C SER A 158 -9.51 -6.07 18.29
N ALA A 159 -8.56 -5.17 18.03
CA ALA A 159 -7.30 -5.50 17.37
C ALA A 159 -6.47 -6.50 18.19
N LEU A 160 -6.30 -6.25 19.49
CA LEU A 160 -5.54 -7.11 20.39
C LEU A 160 -6.19 -8.48 20.60
N ASP A 161 -7.51 -8.56 20.50
CA ASP A 161 -8.28 -9.80 20.62
C ASP A 161 -8.39 -10.56 19.28
N GLY A 162 -7.84 -10.02 18.18
CA GLY A 162 -7.93 -10.61 16.86
C GLY A 162 -9.33 -10.56 16.22
N LYS A 163 -10.18 -9.62 16.66
CA LYS A 163 -11.55 -9.43 16.17
C LYS A 163 -11.68 -8.38 15.08
N ALA A 164 -10.60 -7.67 14.77
CA ALA A 164 -10.56 -6.70 13.69
C ALA A 164 -10.69 -7.39 12.33
N ILE A 165 -11.27 -6.70 11.36
CA ILE A 165 -11.31 -7.13 9.96
C ILE A 165 -9.92 -6.89 9.38
N VAL A 166 -9.31 -7.95 8.85
CA VAL A 166 -7.98 -7.86 8.23
C VAL A 166 -8.15 -7.65 6.72
N ASN A 167 -7.55 -6.59 6.21
CA ASN A 167 -7.53 -6.28 4.78
C ASN A 167 -6.07 -6.36 4.29
N ASP A 168 -5.73 -7.36 3.47
CA ASP A 168 -4.44 -7.48 2.81
C ASP A 168 -4.47 -6.68 1.51
N LEU A 169 -3.98 -5.44 1.55
CA LEU A 169 -4.12 -4.45 0.47
C LEU A 169 -2.95 -4.54 -0.51
N PRO A 170 -3.23 -4.52 -1.84
CA PRO A 170 -2.20 -4.52 -2.87
C PRO A 170 -1.42 -3.20 -2.87
N ARG A 171 -0.18 -3.26 -3.34
CA ARG A 171 0.66 -2.08 -3.55
C ARG A 171 1.33 -2.14 -4.92
N LEU A 172 1.38 -1.00 -5.58
CA LEU A 172 2.11 -0.82 -6.82
C LEU A 172 3.60 -0.69 -6.57
N GLN A 173 4.40 -1.21 -7.51
CA GLN A 173 5.85 -1.03 -7.51
C GLN A 173 6.35 -0.86 -8.95
N ALA A 174 7.39 -0.05 -9.12
CA ALA A 174 8.08 0.05 -10.39
C ALA A 174 9.51 -0.47 -10.27
N ILE A 175 9.91 -1.27 -11.26
CA ILE A 175 11.27 -1.76 -11.43
C ILE A 175 11.91 -0.98 -12.56
N ILE A 176 13.09 -0.41 -12.33
CA ILE A 176 13.84 0.40 -13.26
C ILE A 176 15.11 -0.33 -13.68
N ASP A 177 15.19 -0.73 -14.95
CA ASP A 177 16.40 -1.28 -15.56
C ASP A 177 17.08 -0.15 -16.35
N THR A 178 18.27 0.25 -15.91
CA THR A 178 19.03 1.33 -16.56
C THR A 178 19.85 0.83 -17.75
N THR A 179 20.22 1.72 -18.65
CA THR A 179 21.12 1.39 -19.77
C THR A 179 22.53 0.97 -19.33
N SER A 180 22.92 1.28 -18.11
CA SER A 180 24.19 0.83 -17.51
C SER A 180 24.11 -0.57 -16.88
N GLY A 181 22.93 -1.23 -16.94
CA GLY A 181 22.73 -2.57 -16.40
C GLY A 181 22.39 -2.59 -14.91
N ASN A 182 22.19 -1.45 -14.27
CA ASN A 182 21.73 -1.40 -12.88
C ASN A 182 20.22 -1.57 -12.81
N ARG A 183 19.74 -2.28 -11.78
CA ARG A 183 18.33 -2.46 -11.46
C ARG A 183 17.99 -1.80 -10.13
N PHE A 184 16.93 -1.01 -10.12
CA PHE A 184 16.38 -0.36 -8.95
C PHE A 184 14.90 -0.69 -8.84
N THR A 185 14.39 -0.66 -7.61
CA THR A 185 12.96 -0.85 -7.33
C THR A 185 12.51 0.35 -6.52
N THR A 186 11.35 0.94 -6.88
CA THR A 186 10.76 2.02 -6.09
C THR A 186 10.25 1.50 -4.76
N ASP A 187 10.01 2.39 -3.82
CA ASP A 187 9.17 2.07 -2.70
C ASP A 187 7.76 1.69 -3.18
N PRO A 188 7.06 0.77 -2.46
CA PRO A 188 5.70 0.37 -2.81
C PRO A 188 4.71 1.51 -2.53
N ALA A 189 3.78 1.75 -3.45
CA ALA A 189 2.72 2.73 -3.33
C ALA A 189 1.38 2.07 -3.03
N MET A 190 0.62 2.64 -2.10
CA MET A 190 -0.75 2.22 -1.78
C MET A 190 -1.76 2.81 -2.76
N ASN A 191 -1.64 4.10 -3.08
CA ASN A 191 -2.54 4.80 -3.99
C ASN A 191 -2.04 4.75 -5.42
N ASP A 192 -0.93 5.45 -5.70
CA ASP A 192 -0.52 5.69 -7.07
C ASP A 192 1.00 5.85 -7.24
N LEU A 193 1.44 5.62 -8.50
CA LEU A 193 2.77 5.92 -9.00
C LEU A 193 2.63 6.91 -10.16
N LEU A 194 3.25 8.08 -10.04
CA LEU A 194 3.44 8.96 -11.18
C LEU A 194 4.75 8.64 -11.89
N ILE A 195 4.71 8.48 -13.21
CA ILE A 195 5.90 8.42 -14.08
C ILE A 195 5.86 9.60 -15.04
N ALA A 196 6.81 10.53 -14.91
CA ALA A 196 6.80 11.76 -15.69
C ALA A 196 8.21 12.30 -15.98
N ASN A 197 8.27 13.32 -16.85
CA ASN A 197 9.47 14.14 -17.02
C ASN A 197 9.70 14.96 -15.73
N THR A 198 10.96 15.10 -15.30
CA THR A 198 11.32 15.96 -14.16
C THR A 198 10.98 17.45 -14.40
N HIS A 199 10.88 17.86 -15.64
CA HIS A 199 10.50 19.22 -16.02
C HIS A 199 9.04 19.25 -16.45
N GLN A 200 8.19 19.91 -15.70
CA GLN A 200 6.74 20.02 -15.97
C GLN A 200 6.39 20.67 -17.31
N TYR A 201 7.28 21.51 -17.86
CA TYR A 201 7.12 22.15 -19.18
C TYR A 201 7.54 21.26 -20.35
N ALA A 202 8.16 20.11 -20.10
CA ALA A 202 8.60 19.18 -21.12
C ALA A 202 7.69 17.94 -21.14
N PRO A 203 7.28 17.47 -22.31
CA PRO A 203 6.45 16.28 -22.40
C PRO A 203 7.21 15.04 -21.92
N SER A 204 6.48 14.16 -21.25
CA SER A 204 6.92 12.80 -20.96
C SER A 204 6.84 11.97 -22.24
N ARG A 205 7.99 11.48 -22.72
CA ARG A 205 8.10 10.70 -23.96
C ARG A 205 8.58 9.30 -23.65
N TYR A 206 7.87 8.31 -24.16
CA TYR A 206 8.18 6.91 -23.88
C TYR A 206 7.57 5.97 -24.93
N HIS A 207 8.18 4.79 -25.04
CA HIS A 207 7.62 3.65 -25.76
C HIS A 207 6.87 2.79 -24.74
N LEU A 208 5.55 2.77 -24.81
CA LEU A 208 4.68 2.00 -23.94
C LEU A 208 4.45 0.61 -24.53
N ARG A 209 4.46 -0.42 -23.69
CA ARG A 209 4.15 -1.79 -24.04
C ARG A 209 3.31 -2.46 -22.97
N ARG A 210 2.28 -3.21 -23.38
CA ARG A 210 1.49 -4.10 -22.56
C ARG A 210 1.08 -5.32 -23.39
N GLY A 211 1.51 -6.51 -22.98
CA GLY A 211 1.39 -7.70 -23.83
C GLY A 211 2.02 -7.50 -25.20
N GLU A 212 1.25 -7.70 -26.26
CA GLU A 212 1.69 -7.48 -27.66
C GLU A 212 1.51 -6.03 -28.14
N ASP A 213 0.73 -5.23 -27.43
CA ASP A 213 0.46 -3.84 -27.78
C ASP A 213 1.67 -2.95 -27.53
N LYS A 214 1.97 -2.07 -28.51
CA LYS A 214 3.11 -1.13 -28.45
C LYS A 214 2.69 0.22 -29.02
N LEU A 215 3.12 1.29 -28.36
CA LEU A 215 2.86 2.65 -28.80
C LEU A 215 3.97 3.60 -28.36
N VAL A 216 4.33 4.56 -29.23
CA VAL A 216 5.12 5.74 -28.84
C VAL A 216 4.15 6.81 -28.39
N GLN A 217 4.27 7.28 -27.16
CA GLN A 217 3.37 8.25 -26.57
C GLN A 217 4.09 9.47 -26.01
N HIS A 218 3.43 10.61 -26.12
CA HIS A 218 3.80 11.87 -25.47
C HIS A 218 2.64 12.34 -24.61
N SER A 219 2.91 12.63 -23.33
CA SER A 219 1.89 13.01 -22.37
C SER A 219 2.49 13.93 -21.28
N SER A 220 1.69 14.36 -20.33
CA SER A 220 2.19 14.99 -19.10
C SER A 220 2.56 13.96 -18.01
N GLY A 221 2.69 12.69 -18.39
CA GLY A 221 3.03 11.57 -17.52
C GLY A 221 1.93 10.51 -17.45
N LEU A 222 2.30 9.37 -16.89
CA LEU A 222 1.42 8.24 -16.59
C LEU A 222 1.16 8.17 -15.10
N ILE A 223 -0.09 8.01 -14.73
CA ILE A 223 -0.50 7.63 -13.38
C ILE A 223 -0.88 6.16 -13.40
N PHE A 224 -0.24 5.37 -12.56
CA PHE A 224 -0.65 4.02 -12.23
C PHE A 224 -1.29 4.06 -10.85
N SER A 225 -2.45 3.45 -10.67
CA SER A 225 -3.17 3.52 -9.40
C SER A 225 -3.76 2.17 -9.02
N THR A 226 -3.68 1.82 -7.76
CA THR A 226 -4.50 0.75 -7.21
C THR A 226 -5.96 1.20 -7.17
N TRP A 227 -6.89 0.28 -6.90
CA TRP A 227 -8.28 0.64 -6.65
C TRP A 227 -8.45 1.55 -5.41
N LEU A 228 -7.51 1.48 -4.45
CA LEU A 228 -7.50 2.32 -3.27
C LEU A 228 -7.26 3.80 -3.61
N GLY A 229 -6.44 4.06 -4.64
CA GLY A 229 -6.12 5.40 -5.11
C GLY A 229 -7.21 6.06 -5.94
N LYS A 230 -8.38 5.40 -6.15
CA LYS A 230 -9.48 5.97 -6.94
C LYS A 230 -9.89 7.36 -6.46
N GLY A 231 -9.97 7.58 -5.15
CA GLY A 231 -10.30 8.89 -4.55
C GLY A 231 -9.12 9.83 -4.34
N ALA A 232 -7.90 9.39 -4.69
CA ALA A 232 -6.67 10.16 -4.56
C ALA A 232 -6.34 10.92 -5.87
N TRP A 233 -5.09 10.91 -6.30
CA TRP A 233 -4.67 11.69 -7.47
C TRP A 233 -5.33 11.24 -8.79
N LEU A 234 -5.64 9.96 -8.92
CA LEU A 234 -6.31 9.43 -10.11
C LEU A 234 -7.62 10.19 -10.40
N SER A 235 -8.44 10.46 -9.38
CA SER A 235 -9.70 11.21 -9.52
C SER A 235 -9.51 12.65 -10.00
N HIS A 236 -8.43 13.30 -9.57
CA HIS A 236 -8.14 14.68 -9.98
C HIS A 236 -7.52 14.78 -11.37
N ALA A 237 -6.86 13.72 -11.84
CA ALA A 237 -6.24 13.65 -13.15
C ALA A 237 -7.19 13.19 -14.26
N ALA A 238 -8.24 12.46 -13.91
CA ALA A 238 -9.24 11.95 -14.82
C ALA A 238 -10.29 13.05 -15.15
N ASN A 239 -10.74 13.10 -16.42
CA ASN A 239 -11.93 13.87 -16.75
C ASN A 239 -13.19 13.10 -16.30
N GLU A 240 -14.37 13.75 -16.37
CA GLU A 240 -15.64 13.17 -15.91
C GLU A 240 -15.95 11.80 -16.56
N GLN A 241 -15.73 11.67 -17.86
CA GLN A 241 -15.96 10.41 -18.56
C GLN A 241 -15.00 9.32 -18.11
N GLU A 242 -13.73 9.66 -17.94
CA GLU A 242 -12.71 8.74 -17.43
C GLU A 242 -12.98 8.35 -15.98
N TYR A 243 -13.42 9.29 -15.15
CA TYR A 243 -13.76 9.01 -13.76
C TYR A 243 -14.95 8.04 -13.64
N ASN A 244 -15.99 8.24 -14.46
CA ASN A 244 -17.12 7.31 -14.52
C ASN A 244 -16.66 5.91 -14.97
N GLN A 245 -15.83 5.83 -16.00
CA GLN A 245 -15.26 4.55 -16.45
C GLN A 245 -14.43 3.89 -15.36
N ILE A 246 -13.58 4.63 -14.61
CA ILE A 246 -12.83 4.13 -13.46
C ILE A 246 -13.78 3.56 -12.40
N SER A 247 -14.85 4.30 -12.10
CA SER A 247 -15.83 3.90 -11.10
C SER A 247 -16.55 2.59 -11.45
N ASP A 248 -16.91 2.43 -12.72
CA ASP A 248 -17.62 1.27 -13.22
C ASP A 248 -16.72 0.04 -13.42
N SER A 249 -15.39 0.24 -13.47
CA SER A 249 -14.44 -0.85 -13.75
C SER A 249 -14.02 -1.66 -12.52
N ILE A 250 -14.26 -1.17 -11.31
CA ILE A 250 -13.77 -1.86 -10.09
C ILE A 250 -14.71 -2.98 -9.71
N GLU A 251 -14.30 -4.22 -9.99
CA GLU A 251 -14.95 -5.45 -9.51
C GLU A 251 -14.19 -6.01 -8.29
N SER A 252 -14.92 -6.51 -7.30
CA SER A 252 -14.35 -6.93 -6.01
C SER A 252 -13.34 -8.06 -6.12
N ASP A 253 -13.50 -8.96 -7.08
CA ASP A 253 -12.62 -10.11 -7.34
C ASP A 253 -11.37 -9.74 -8.14
N GLU A 254 -11.33 -8.56 -8.76
CA GLU A 254 -10.20 -8.04 -9.52
C GLU A 254 -9.27 -7.12 -8.72
N THR A 255 -9.71 -6.63 -7.56
CA THR A 255 -8.98 -5.63 -6.74
C THR A 255 -7.57 -6.06 -6.34
N ASP A 256 -7.34 -7.36 -6.25
CA ASP A 256 -6.06 -7.96 -5.85
C ASP A 256 -5.06 -8.12 -6.99
N SER A 257 -5.51 -8.07 -8.23
CA SER A 257 -4.72 -8.37 -9.42
C SER A 257 -4.68 -7.25 -10.45
N HIS A 258 -5.61 -6.29 -10.40
CA HIS A 258 -5.72 -5.21 -11.37
C HIS A 258 -5.29 -3.87 -10.80
N TYR A 259 -4.84 -3.00 -11.70
CA TYR A 259 -4.51 -1.60 -11.41
C TYR A 259 -4.93 -0.70 -12.57
N PHE A 260 -5.13 0.57 -12.29
CA PHE A 260 -5.37 1.59 -13.31
C PHE A 260 -4.07 2.12 -13.89
N MET A 261 -4.11 2.41 -15.19
CA MET A 261 -3.14 3.24 -15.87
C MET A 261 -3.89 4.38 -16.56
N LEU A 262 -3.50 5.62 -16.30
CA LEU A 262 -4.05 6.82 -16.93
C LEU A 262 -2.93 7.66 -17.54
N ALA A 263 -3.03 7.95 -18.83
CA ALA A 263 -2.13 8.88 -19.52
C ALA A 263 -2.70 10.31 -19.45
N ARG A 264 -1.92 11.22 -18.86
CA ARG A 264 -2.31 12.61 -18.67
C ARG A 264 -2.12 13.45 -19.94
N ASP A 265 -3.07 14.33 -20.22
CA ASP A 265 -2.98 15.37 -21.24
C ASP A 265 -2.56 14.86 -22.64
N ILE A 266 -3.11 13.72 -23.06
CA ILE A 266 -2.92 13.21 -24.43
C ILE A 266 -3.99 13.76 -25.37
N PRO A 267 -3.65 13.94 -26.69
CA PRO A 267 -4.62 14.38 -27.68
C PRO A 267 -5.84 13.45 -27.80
N HIS A 268 -7.02 14.04 -28.00
CA HIS A 268 -8.27 13.27 -28.15
C HIS A 268 -8.22 12.23 -29.29
N SER A 269 -7.55 12.54 -30.40
CA SER A 269 -7.32 11.60 -31.48
C SER A 269 -6.53 10.36 -31.06
N GLN A 270 -5.54 10.54 -30.16
CA GLN A 270 -4.75 9.44 -29.65
C GLN A 270 -5.55 8.58 -28.65
N ARG A 271 -6.41 9.20 -27.83
CA ARG A 271 -7.33 8.48 -26.94
C ARG A 271 -8.22 7.53 -27.72
N LYS A 272 -8.77 7.98 -28.84
CA LYS A 272 -9.60 7.14 -29.73
C LYS A 272 -8.83 6.04 -30.44
N ALA A 273 -7.61 6.35 -30.91
CA ALA A 273 -6.81 5.40 -31.67
C ALA A 273 -6.23 4.27 -30.81
N SER A 274 -5.94 4.56 -29.54
CA SER A 274 -5.31 3.62 -28.62
C SER A 274 -5.90 3.74 -27.22
N PRO A 275 -7.16 3.28 -27.01
CA PRO A 275 -7.83 3.38 -25.69
C PRO A 275 -7.02 2.72 -24.57
N TRP A 276 -6.41 1.55 -24.83
CA TRP A 276 -5.59 0.80 -23.88
C TRP A 276 -4.41 1.59 -23.31
N ALA A 277 -3.88 2.55 -24.07
CA ALA A 277 -2.77 3.41 -23.70
C ALA A 277 -3.23 4.76 -23.09
N SER A 278 -4.53 4.97 -22.98
CA SER A 278 -5.12 6.21 -22.43
C SER A 278 -5.61 6.00 -21.01
N LEU A 279 -6.54 5.09 -20.84
CA LEU A 279 -7.06 4.63 -19.57
C LEU A 279 -7.26 3.11 -19.66
N ALA A 280 -6.76 2.40 -18.67
CA ALA A 280 -6.94 0.95 -18.58
C ALA A 280 -7.09 0.50 -17.15
N TRP A 281 -7.97 -0.47 -16.93
CA TRP A 281 -8.01 -1.36 -15.78
C TRP A 281 -7.44 -2.70 -16.22
N THR A 282 -6.35 -3.16 -15.64
CA THR A 282 -5.58 -4.28 -16.18
C THR A 282 -4.79 -5.03 -15.12
N SER A 283 -4.69 -6.34 -15.29
CA SER A 283 -3.75 -7.22 -14.55
C SER A 283 -2.41 -7.41 -15.27
N GLU A 284 -2.31 -6.98 -16.53
CA GLU A 284 -1.10 -7.16 -17.32
C GLU A 284 0.00 -6.18 -16.90
N THR A 285 1.21 -6.69 -16.76
CA THR A 285 2.40 -5.87 -16.52
C THR A 285 2.58 -4.83 -17.62
N THR A 286 2.69 -3.57 -17.23
CA THR A 286 2.97 -2.47 -18.14
C THR A 286 4.45 -2.12 -18.12
N THR A 287 5.05 -2.03 -19.30
CA THR A 287 6.46 -1.68 -19.48
C THR A 287 6.57 -0.42 -20.32
N LEU A 288 7.45 0.49 -19.94
CA LEU A 288 7.79 1.66 -20.73
C LEU A 288 9.30 1.82 -20.87
N THR A 289 9.76 2.17 -22.08
CA THR A 289 11.15 2.57 -22.32
C THR A 289 11.20 4.08 -22.48
N SER A 290 12.00 4.74 -21.66
CA SER A 290 12.07 6.19 -21.59
C SER A 290 12.78 6.83 -22.77
N ASP A 291 12.16 7.83 -23.38
CA ASP A 291 12.78 8.80 -24.29
C ASP A 291 13.06 10.16 -23.61
N MET A 292 12.79 10.26 -22.30
CA MET A 292 13.03 11.45 -21.50
C MET A 292 14.51 11.59 -21.16
N HIS A 293 15.06 12.79 -21.30
CA HIS A 293 16.43 13.04 -20.87
C HIS A 293 16.59 12.80 -19.36
N ARG A 294 15.59 13.22 -18.57
CA ARG A 294 15.45 12.93 -17.15
C ARG A 294 13.98 12.67 -16.85
N GLY A 295 13.68 11.49 -16.34
CA GLY A 295 12.37 11.11 -15.84
C GLY A 295 12.41 10.85 -14.35
N MET A 296 11.24 10.83 -13.73
CA MET A 296 11.03 10.51 -12.33
C MET A 296 9.86 9.56 -12.16
N ILE A 297 9.93 8.74 -11.11
CA ILE A 297 8.82 7.96 -10.57
C ILE A 297 8.57 8.43 -9.15
N VAL A 298 7.33 8.73 -8.83
CA VAL A 298 6.93 9.24 -7.51
C VAL A 298 5.86 8.33 -6.93
N PRO A 299 6.18 7.47 -5.94
CA PRO A 299 5.21 6.64 -5.26
C PRO A 299 4.47 7.45 -4.19
N ASP A 300 3.15 7.42 -4.18
CA ASP A 300 2.24 8.09 -3.21
C ASP A 300 2.60 9.58 -2.92
N GLY A 301 3.28 10.25 -3.86
CA GLY A 301 3.74 11.64 -3.68
C GLY A 301 5.00 11.80 -2.82
N TRP A 302 5.71 10.72 -2.51
CA TRP A 302 6.92 10.71 -1.67
C TRP A 302 8.12 10.14 -2.42
N ASP A 303 9.33 10.48 -1.99
CA ASP A 303 10.63 9.87 -2.34
C ASP A 303 10.79 9.51 -3.83
N GLU A 304 10.92 10.53 -4.69
CA GLU A 304 11.08 10.39 -6.12
C GLU A 304 12.35 9.62 -6.53
N VAL A 305 12.21 8.68 -7.46
CA VAL A 305 13.31 7.95 -8.07
C VAL A 305 13.53 8.43 -9.49
N HIS A 306 14.77 8.84 -9.80
CA HIS A 306 15.13 9.36 -11.12
C HIS A 306 15.62 8.27 -12.07
N PHE A 307 15.33 8.45 -13.36
CA PHE A 307 15.85 7.62 -14.44
C PHE A 307 16.16 8.48 -15.68
N ASN A 308 16.94 7.93 -16.59
CA ASN A 308 17.38 8.62 -17.81
C ASN A 308 16.79 7.97 -19.07
N ARG A 309 17.10 8.56 -20.22
CA ARG A 309 16.75 8.04 -21.53
C ARG A 309 17.27 6.61 -21.70
N GLY A 310 16.43 5.75 -22.29
CA GLY A 310 16.72 4.35 -22.53
C GLY A 310 16.48 3.43 -21.32
N ALA A 311 16.19 3.96 -20.14
CA ALA A 311 15.78 3.13 -19.01
C ALA A 311 14.45 2.44 -19.33
N THR A 312 14.32 1.20 -18.92
CA THR A 312 13.08 0.43 -19.01
C THR A 312 12.44 0.37 -17.63
N ILE A 313 11.19 0.79 -17.53
CA ILE A 313 10.41 0.80 -16.31
C ILE A 313 9.29 -0.23 -16.43
N THR A 314 9.19 -1.13 -15.48
CA THR A 314 8.14 -2.16 -15.39
C THR A 314 7.28 -1.89 -14.17
N VAL A 315 5.97 -1.76 -14.34
CA VAL A 315 5.00 -1.52 -13.26
C VAL A 315 4.14 -2.76 -13.05
N ASN A 316 3.99 -3.17 -11.79
CA ASN A 316 3.18 -4.33 -11.38
C ASN A 316 2.66 -4.17 -9.94
N LEU A 317 1.88 -5.17 -9.47
CA LEU A 317 1.35 -5.31 -8.10
C LEU A 317 2.11 -6.36 -7.26
N GLU A 318 3.37 -6.65 -7.60
CA GLU A 318 4.17 -7.68 -6.92
C GLU A 318 4.81 -7.21 -5.61
N ALA A 319 4.61 -5.95 -5.23
CA ALA A 319 5.10 -5.45 -3.95
C ALA A 319 4.47 -6.18 -2.77
N PRO A 320 5.18 -6.31 -1.64
CA PRO A 320 4.61 -6.87 -0.42
C PRO A 320 3.33 -6.12 -0.02
N ARG A 321 2.24 -6.84 0.24
CA ARG A 321 0.96 -6.25 0.65
C ARG A 321 1.07 -5.54 2.00
N ILE A 322 0.14 -4.65 2.31
CA ILE A 322 -0.01 -4.07 3.63
C ILE A 322 -1.25 -4.64 4.30
N ARG A 323 -1.11 -5.06 5.56
CA ARG A 323 -2.18 -5.64 6.36
C ARG A 323 -2.85 -4.56 7.19
N LEU A 324 -3.94 -3.99 6.68
CA LEU A 324 -4.70 -2.92 7.35
C LEU A 324 -5.86 -3.50 8.17
N LEU A 325 -5.96 -3.11 9.43
CA LEU A 325 -7.07 -3.46 10.32
C LEU A 325 -8.19 -2.42 10.18
N THR A 326 -9.41 -2.92 10.00
CA THR A 326 -10.65 -2.13 10.10
C THR A 326 -11.61 -2.78 11.11
N PHE A 327 -12.61 -2.04 11.57
CA PHE A 327 -13.44 -2.46 12.71
C PHE A 327 -14.94 -2.52 12.39
N ARG A 328 -15.37 -1.81 11.35
CA ARG A 328 -16.80 -1.67 10.98
C ARG A 328 -17.08 -2.24 9.60
N GLN A 329 -16.24 -1.95 8.64
CA GLN A 329 -16.41 -2.34 7.24
C GLN A 329 -15.05 -2.76 6.65
N SER A 330 -15.07 -3.71 5.70
CA SER A 330 -13.86 -3.98 4.90
C SER A 330 -13.52 -2.79 4.00
N MET A 331 -12.28 -2.73 3.51
CA MET A 331 -11.85 -1.61 2.67
C MET A 331 -12.65 -1.49 1.37
N ILE A 332 -13.09 -2.61 0.78
CA ILE A 332 -13.95 -2.58 -0.41
C ILE A 332 -15.35 -2.04 -0.10
N GLN A 333 -15.90 -2.36 1.07
CA GLN A 333 -17.19 -1.80 1.51
C GLN A 333 -17.07 -0.30 1.77
N ARG A 334 -15.94 0.13 2.36
CA ARG A 334 -15.64 1.57 2.54
C ARG A 334 -15.56 2.30 1.21
N LEU A 335 -14.89 1.74 0.20
CA LEU A 335 -14.83 2.33 -1.13
C LEU A 335 -16.25 2.59 -1.68
N ASN A 336 -17.14 1.61 -1.56
CA ASN A 336 -18.51 1.73 -2.06
C ASN A 336 -19.33 2.77 -1.28
N SER A 337 -19.10 2.93 0.02
CA SER A 337 -19.79 3.95 0.83
C SER A 337 -19.34 5.39 0.54
N TYR A 338 -18.13 5.58 0.02
CA TYR A 338 -17.63 6.89 -0.41
C TYR A 338 -18.12 7.33 -1.81
N GLN A 339 -18.87 6.45 -2.51
CA GLN A 339 -19.40 6.73 -3.84
C GLN A 339 -20.86 7.22 -3.79
N SER A 340 -21.51 7.09 -2.66
CA SER A 340 -22.90 7.54 -2.41
C SER A 340 -22.94 8.92 -1.74
#